data_e05d0b4b0fa82db1d16212153ee7ae10
#
_entry.id   e05d0b4b0fa82db1d16212153ee7ae10
#
_cell.length_a   1.000
_cell.length_b   1.000
_cell.length_c   1.000
_cell.angle_alpha   90.00
_cell.angle_beta   90.00
_cell.angle_gamma   90.00
#
_symmetry.space_group_name_H-M   'P 1'
#
loop_
_entity.id
_entity.type
_entity.pdbx_description
1 polymer ?
#
loop_
_entity_poly.entity_id
_entity_poly.type
_entity_poly.pdbx_seq_one_letter_code
_entity_poly.pdbx_strand_id
1 'polypeptide(L)'
;MTGRGTTATSSGSRAPRLAISQAVLANGIRVYGYENHATPIIVFRLALPVSALLDVPELAGLASLTASGMNRGTTSRTFAEINEATDGAGMSIGAGSGRHQTVISARCLEEDFSLALGLFADILFNPVFPDQEIAQLKGQLMTGLRQSDNDTGAVASRTFRELCYPAGHPYRQRTQGDLETVPSLTVEHLREFHRNHFGPSGGYIVVGGDFDFASIVHQFDEVIGHWSGPTVTHSAIPDAPQPDHQRRDVFLSGKTQSDLIIGRTCIKRSHPDFYALRIANMILGR
;
A
#
# COMPACT_ATOMS: atom_id res chain seq x y z
N MET A 1 -30.31 4.87 -59.18
CA MET A 1 -29.80 5.74 -58.12
C MET A 1 -29.05 4.87 -57.12
N THR A 2 -27.73 4.86 -57.24
CA THR A 2 -26.83 4.01 -56.45
C THR A 2 -26.31 4.80 -55.26
N GLY A 3 -26.75 4.42 -54.05
CA GLY A 3 -26.26 4.99 -52.80
C GLY A 3 -24.91 4.37 -52.41
N ARG A 4 -23.83 5.16 -52.46
CA ARG A 4 -22.52 4.79 -51.90
C ARG A 4 -22.59 4.87 -50.39
N GLY A 5 -22.50 3.72 -49.72
CA GLY A 5 -22.27 3.63 -48.29
C GLY A 5 -20.78 3.99 -47.97
N THR A 6 -20.60 5.08 -47.25
CA THR A 6 -19.30 5.48 -46.71
C THR A 6 -19.02 4.70 -45.45
N THR A 7 -18.16 3.69 -45.53
CA THR A 7 -17.59 3.03 -44.36
C THR A 7 -16.62 3.96 -43.66
N ALA A 8 -17.02 4.50 -42.53
CA ALA A 8 -16.11 5.23 -41.63
C ALA A 8 -15.14 4.22 -41.00
N THR A 9 -13.92 4.20 -41.45
CA THR A 9 -12.79 3.53 -40.78
C THR A 9 -12.52 4.29 -39.48
N SER A 10 -12.93 3.74 -38.34
CA SER A 10 -12.51 4.22 -37.04
C SER A 10 -11.01 3.96 -36.90
N SER A 11 -10.19 4.99 -37.06
CA SER A 11 -8.81 5.00 -36.61
C SER A 11 -8.80 4.89 -35.10
N GLY A 12 -8.71 3.68 -34.56
CA GLY A 12 -8.59 3.46 -33.14
C GLY A 12 -7.35 4.19 -32.64
N SER A 13 -7.54 5.27 -31.91
CA SER A 13 -6.50 5.98 -31.18
C SER A 13 -5.87 4.98 -30.22
N ARG A 14 -4.70 4.46 -30.59
CA ARG A 14 -3.91 3.60 -29.72
C ARG A 14 -3.42 4.49 -28.58
N ALA A 15 -3.85 4.22 -27.36
CA ALA A 15 -3.36 4.96 -26.18
C ALA A 15 -1.82 5.03 -26.22
N PRO A 16 -1.23 6.21 -25.93
CA PRO A 16 0.23 6.35 -25.93
C PRO A 16 0.83 5.33 -24.96
N ARG A 17 1.78 4.54 -25.44
CA ARG A 17 2.54 3.64 -24.56
C ARG A 17 3.55 4.48 -23.81
N LEU A 18 3.50 4.45 -22.48
CA LEU A 18 4.53 5.01 -21.64
C LEU A 18 5.85 4.28 -21.90
N ALA A 19 6.93 5.03 -22.12
CA ALA A 19 8.28 4.50 -22.19
C ALA A 19 8.75 4.23 -20.76
N ILE A 20 8.74 2.98 -20.34
CA ILE A 20 9.18 2.57 -19.00
C ILE A 20 10.53 1.90 -19.12
N SER A 21 11.54 2.50 -18.48
CA SER A 21 12.87 1.94 -18.33
C SER A 21 12.91 0.93 -17.18
N GLN A 22 13.81 -0.06 -17.26
CA GLN A 22 13.93 -1.10 -16.24
C GLN A 22 15.38 -1.39 -15.91
N ALA A 23 15.68 -1.61 -14.63
CA ALA A 23 16.97 -2.04 -14.12
C ALA A 23 16.79 -2.99 -12.93
N VAL A 24 17.88 -3.59 -12.46
CA VAL A 24 17.92 -4.43 -11.26
C VAL A 24 19.10 -3.99 -10.42
N LEU A 25 18.88 -3.71 -9.15
CA LEU A 25 19.92 -3.36 -8.17
C LEU A 25 20.72 -4.60 -7.76
N ALA A 26 21.89 -4.40 -7.15
CA ALA A 26 22.77 -5.46 -6.70
C ALA A 26 22.09 -6.49 -5.78
N ASN A 27 21.11 -6.07 -4.97
CA ASN A 27 20.32 -6.93 -4.09
C ASN A 27 19.09 -7.58 -4.74
N GLY A 28 18.89 -7.40 -6.05
CA GLY A 28 17.79 -8.01 -6.81
C GLY A 28 16.48 -7.20 -6.83
N ILE A 29 16.42 -6.03 -6.20
CA ILE A 29 15.27 -5.11 -6.33
C ILE A 29 15.19 -4.62 -7.77
N ARG A 30 13.99 -4.75 -8.38
CA ARG A 30 13.72 -4.22 -9.72
C ARG A 30 13.34 -2.75 -9.65
N VAL A 31 13.88 -1.94 -10.55
CA VAL A 31 13.55 -0.52 -10.69
C VAL A 31 12.82 -0.31 -12.00
N TYR A 32 11.67 0.35 -11.93
CA TYR A 32 10.87 0.76 -13.08
C TYR A 32 10.79 2.28 -13.09
N GLY A 33 11.29 2.92 -14.15
CA GLY A 33 11.39 4.37 -14.29
C GLY A 33 10.55 4.93 -15.42
N TYR A 34 9.90 6.06 -15.15
CA TYR A 34 9.24 6.89 -16.15
C TYR A 34 9.78 8.32 -16.05
N GLU A 35 10.62 8.71 -17.03
CA GLU A 35 11.21 10.05 -17.11
C GLU A 35 10.18 11.04 -17.64
N ASN A 36 10.01 12.15 -16.94
CA ASN A 36 9.12 13.24 -17.31
C ASN A 36 9.67 14.57 -16.81
N HIS A 37 10.26 15.34 -17.70
CA HIS A 37 10.93 16.60 -17.43
C HIS A 37 9.99 17.83 -17.46
N ALA A 38 8.67 17.63 -17.39
CA ALA A 38 7.71 18.73 -17.41
C ALA A 38 7.67 19.53 -16.09
N THR A 39 8.04 18.89 -14.98
CA THR A 39 8.12 19.51 -13.64
C THR A 39 9.29 18.92 -12.88
N PRO A 40 10.05 19.71 -12.09
CA PRO A 40 11.22 19.24 -11.35
C PRO A 40 10.82 18.43 -10.10
N ILE A 41 9.98 17.41 -10.28
CA ILE A 41 9.48 16.58 -9.18
C ILE A 41 9.87 15.13 -9.44
N ILE A 42 10.34 14.45 -8.40
CA ILE A 42 10.56 13.01 -8.37
C ILE A 42 9.62 12.38 -7.36
N VAL A 43 8.94 11.33 -7.78
CA VAL A 43 8.12 10.46 -6.91
C VAL A 43 8.63 9.04 -7.03
N PHE A 44 9.00 8.42 -5.92
CA PHE A 44 9.41 7.03 -5.93
C PHE A 44 8.75 6.24 -4.81
N ARG A 45 8.58 4.93 -5.06
CA ARG A 45 7.94 4.00 -4.14
C ARG A 45 8.65 2.67 -4.17
N LEU A 46 9.04 2.19 -2.99
CA LEU A 46 9.47 0.81 -2.78
C LEU A 46 8.27 0.01 -2.29
N ALA A 47 7.93 -1.04 -3.01
CA ALA A 47 6.92 -2.00 -2.59
C ALA A 47 7.62 -3.31 -2.17
N LEU A 48 7.28 -3.77 -0.98
CA LEU A 48 7.82 -5.00 -0.38
C LEU A 48 6.69 -6.01 -0.15
N PRO A 49 6.92 -7.32 -0.29
CA PRO A 49 5.93 -8.34 -0.01
C PRO A 49 5.68 -8.55 1.50
N VAL A 50 5.85 -7.53 2.31
CA VAL A 50 5.55 -7.48 3.74
C VAL A 50 4.15 -6.92 3.91
N SER A 51 3.26 -7.59 4.63
CA SER A 51 1.85 -7.17 4.63
C SER A 51 1.05 -7.77 5.78
N ALA A 52 -0.20 -7.35 5.92
CA ALA A 52 -1.14 -7.89 6.89
C ALA A 52 -1.44 -9.40 6.72
N LEU A 53 -0.97 -10.04 5.65
CA LEU A 53 -1.01 -11.50 5.50
C LEU A 53 -0.03 -12.23 6.43
N LEU A 54 0.91 -11.52 7.01
CA LEU A 54 1.88 -12.03 7.97
C LEU A 54 1.43 -11.87 9.42
N ASP A 55 0.36 -11.08 9.65
CA ASP A 55 -0.18 -10.90 10.99
C ASP A 55 -0.85 -12.20 11.45
N VAL A 56 -0.49 -12.66 12.64
CA VAL A 56 -1.29 -13.68 13.32
C VAL A 56 -2.58 -13.04 13.86
N PRO A 57 -3.68 -13.79 13.99
CA PRO A 57 -4.99 -13.22 14.37
C PRO A 57 -4.94 -12.38 15.67
N GLU A 58 -4.15 -12.80 16.65
CA GLU A 58 -4.02 -12.14 17.95
C GLU A 58 -3.27 -10.80 17.88
N LEU A 59 -2.47 -10.61 16.81
CA LEU A 59 -1.69 -9.40 16.54
C LEU A 59 -2.14 -8.70 15.25
N ALA A 60 -3.40 -8.87 14.87
CA ALA A 60 -3.94 -8.22 13.69
C ALA A 60 -3.73 -6.70 13.74
N GLY A 61 -3.18 -6.13 12.66
CA GLY A 61 -2.78 -4.72 12.57
C GLY A 61 -1.28 -4.47 12.80
N LEU A 62 -0.51 -5.51 13.16
CA LEU A 62 0.93 -5.38 13.44
C LEU A 62 1.70 -4.86 12.22
N ALA A 63 1.49 -5.43 11.03
CA ALA A 63 2.14 -4.96 9.81
C ALA A 63 1.81 -3.49 9.51
N SER A 64 0.55 -3.09 9.70
CA SER A 64 0.10 -1.73 9.47
C SER A 64 0.72 -0.75 10.45
N LEU A 65 0.71 -1.09 11.75
CA LEU A 65 1.29 -0.26 12.80
C LEU A 65 2.82 -0.16 12.64
N THR A 66 3.50 -1.26 12.30
CA THR A 66 4.94 -1.27 12.03
C THR A 66 5.28 -0.33 10.88
N ALA A 67 4.63 -0.47 9.73
CA ALA A 67 4.88 0.39 8.58
C ALA A 67 4.64 1.87 8.91
N SER A 68 3.51 2.19 9.57
CA SER A 68 3.19 3.57 9.97
C SER A 68 4.10 4.11 11.08
N GLY A 69 4.75 3.25 11.84
CA GLY A 69 5.67 3.60 12.92
C GLY A 69 7.11 3.85 12.45
N MET A 70 7.49 3.38 11.26
CA MET A 70 8.87 3.48 10.77
C MET A 70 9.39 4.92 10.70
N ASN A 71 8.54 5.88 10.33
CA ASN A 71 8.91 7.29 10.24
C ASN A 71 8.76 8.06 11.57
N ARG A 72 8.49 7.38 12.69
CA ARG A 72 8.33 8.02 14.00
C ARG A 72 9.64 8.24 14.75
N GLY A 73 10.74 7.84 14.17
CA GLY A 73 12.10 8.05 14.68
C GLY A 73 13.02 6.92 14.19
N THR A 74 14.27 7.29 13.96
CA THR A 74 15.35 6.41 13.55
C THR A 74 16.48 6.45 14.56
N THR A 75 17.53 5.67 14.36
CA THR A 75 18.73 5.72 15.21
C THR A 75 19.46 7.06 15.11
N SER A 76 19.25 7.81 14.02
CA SER A 76 19.95 9.07 13.74
C SER A 76 19.06 10.31 13.89
N ARG A 77 17.72 10.15 13.89
CA ARG A 77 16.78 11.29 13.90
C ARG A 77 15.55 10.98 14.75
N THR A 78 15.12 11.97 15.50
CA THR A 78 13.80 11.99 16.14
C THR A 78 12.69 12.23 15.12
N PHE A 79 11.44 11.97 15.51
CA PHE A 79 10.28 12.29 14.68
C PHE A 79 10.19 13.78 14.30
N ALA A 80 10.53 14.68 15.25
CA ALA A 80 10.55 16.12 15.00
C ALA A 80 11.59 16.49 13.95
N GLU A 81 12.81 15.95 14.01
CA GLU A 81 13.88 16.21 13.05
C GLU A 81 13.55 15.65 11.65
N ILE A 82 12.86 14.50 11.57
CA ILE A 82 12.36 13.96 10.29
C ILE A 82 11.34 14.93 9.68
N ASN A 83 10.38 15.41 10.47
CA ASN A 83 9.38 16.37 10.00
C ASN A 83 10.01 17.70 9.59
N GLU A 84 10.95 18.24 10.37
CA GLU A 84 11.65 19.49 10.05
C GLU A 84 12.40 19.36 8.70
N ALA A 85 13.09 18.24 8.48
CA ALA A 85 13.78 18.00 7.21
C ALA A 85 12.81 17.85 6.03
N THR A 86 11.67 17.18 6.22
CA THR A 86 10.67 17.00 5.16
C THR A 86 9.92 18.29 4.85
N ASP A 87 9.51 19.03 5.88
CA ASP A 87 8.78 20.29 5.72
C ASP A 87 9.69 21.38 5.14
N GLY A 88 10.96 21.45 5.60
CA GLY A 88 11.95 22.40 5.13
C GLY A 88 12.26 22.29 3.63
N ALA A 89 12.24 21.07 3.09
CA ALA A 89 12.44 20.81 1.65
C ALA A 89 11.11 20.61 0.86
N GLY A 90 9.96 20.82 1.49
CA GLY A 90 8.65 20.64 0.85
C GLY A 90 8.44 19.22 0.32
N MET A 91 9.13 18.25 0.90
CA MET A 91 9.03 16.82 0.52
C MET A 91 8.03 16.07 1.40
N SER A 92 7.67 14.86 0.99
CA SER A 92 6.89 13.95 1.81
C SER A 92 7.48 12.55 1.76
N ILE A 93 7.57 11.91 2.93
CA ILE A 93 7.99 10.52 3.07
C ILE A 93 7.02 9.80 3.99
N GLY A 94 6.60 8.60 3.63
CA GLY A 94 5.70 7.80 4.44
C GLY A 94 5.73 6.32 4.09
N ALA A 95 5.33 5.50 5.05
CA ALA A 95 5.19 4.08 4.87
C ALA A 95 3.79 3.62 5.28
N GLY A 96 3.26 2.63 4.59
CA GLY A 96 1.97 2.03 4.91
C GLY A 96 1.89 0.60 4.43
N SER A 97 1.28 -0.26 5.24
CA SER A 97 1.05 -1.65 4.89
C SER A 97 -0.40 -1.90 4.50
N GLY A 98 -0.55 -2.58 3.40
CA GLY A 98 -1.84 -3.07 2.93
C GLY A 98 -1.99 -4.57 3.13
N ARG A 99 -2.93 -5.16 2.38
CA ARG A 99 -3.18 -6.60 2.45
C ARG A 99 -2.07 -7.44 1.84
N HIS A 100 -1.43 -6.98 0.77
CA HIS A 100 -0.47 -7.77 0.00
C HIS A 100 0.96 -7.21 0.03
N GLN A 101 1.12 -5.96 0.39
CA GLN A 101 2.42 -5.30 0.35
C GLN A 101 2.48 -4.11 1.31
N THR A 102 3.68 -3.80 1.75
CA THR A 102 4.05 -2.53 2.37
C THR A 102 4.65 -1.65 1.30
N VAL A 103 4.24 -0.40 1.26
CA VAL A 103 4.76 0.61 0.35
C VAL A 103 5.40 1.72 1.18
N ILE A 104 6.66 2.02 0.91
CA ILE A 104 7.35 3.19 1.41
C ILE A 104 7.47 4.15 0.22
N SER A 105 7.03 5.38 0.39
CA SER A 105 6.96 6.36 -0.70
C SER A 105 7.63 7.66 -0.31
N ALA A 106 8.26 8.31 -1.28
CA ALA A 106 8.77 9.66 -1.15
C ALA A 106 8.41 10.49 -2.37
N ARG A 107 8.25 11.79 -2.14
CA ARG A 107 8.07 12.81 -3.16
C ARG A 107 8.92 14.02 -2.79
N CYS A 108 9.74 14.52 -3.72
CA CYS A 108 10.63 15.66 -3.51
C CYS A 108 10.83 16.44 -4.82
N LEU A 109 11.49 17.59 -4.74
CA LEU A 109 12.10 18.22 -5.91
C LEU A 109 13.32 17.41 -6.36
N GLU A 110 13.72 17.55 -7.62
CA GLU A 110 14.89 16.89 -8.17
C GLU A 110 16.16 17.25 -7.40
N GLU A 111 16.36 18.52 -7.04
CA GLU A 111 17.50 19.03 -6.27
C GLU A 111 17.59 18.42 -4.85
N ASP A 112 16.46 17.99 -4.27
CA ASP A 112 16.38 17.40 -2.94
C ASP A 112 16.41 15.86 -2.96
N PHE A 113 16.56 15.22 -4.13
CA PHE A 113 16.46 13.77 -4.24
C PHE A 113 17.44 13.01 -3.34
N SER A 114 18.68 13.46 -3.25
CA SER A 114 19.69 12.83 -2.38
C SER A 114 19.32 12.89 -0.90
N LEU A 115 18.75 14.02 -0.43
CA LEU A 115 18.24 14.15 0.93
C LEU A 115 17.04 13.22 1.15
N ALA A 116 16.10 13.21 0.22
CA ALA A 116 14.91 12.34 0.28
C ALA A 116 15.30 10.87 0.31
N LEU A 117 16.27 10.45 -0.51
CA LEU A 117 16.76 9.07 -0.55
C LEU A 117 17.49 8.68 0.74
N GLY A 118 18.29 9.60 1.31
CA GLY A 118 18.96 9.38 2.59
C GLY A 118 17.96 9.20 3.75
N LEU A 119 16.93 10.05 3.84
CA LEU A 119 15.86 9.92 4.83
C LEU A 119 15.04 8.64 4.62
N PHE A 120 14.76 8.32 3.37
CA PHE A 120 14.04 7.08 3.00
C PHE A 120 14.80 5.82 3.47
N ALA A 121 16.11 5.78 3.23
CA ALA A 121 16.96 4.66 3.66
C ALA A 121 17.04 4.57 5.19
N ASP A 122 17.17 5.70 5.88
CA ASP A 122 17.22 5.72 7.33
C ASP A 122 15.91 5.21 7.97
N ILE A 123 14.76 5.64 7.44
CA ILE A 123 13.43 5.15 7.85
C ILE A 123 13.28 3.65 7.55
N LEU A 124 13.80 3.18 6.41
CA LEU A 124 13.72 1.77 6.00
C LEU A 124 14.59 0.86 6.87
N PHE A 125 15.83 1.29 7.18
CA PHE A 125 16.83 0.43 7.80
C PHE A 125 16.89 0.55 9.32
N ASN A 126 16.65 1.73 9.85
CA ASN A 126 16.98 2.10 11.22
C ASN A 126 15.80 2.61 12.07
N PRO A 127 14.55 2.15 11.89
CA PRO A 127 13.45 2.63 12.71
C PRO A 127 13.64 2.15 14.16
N VAL A 128 13.41 3.05 15.14
CA VAL A 128 13.56 2.73 16.57
C VAL A 128 12.24 2.56 17.31
N PHE A 129 11.12 2.98 16.70
CA PHE A 129 9.77 2.89 17.27
C PHE A 129 9.69 3.46 18.70
N PRO A 130 9.86 4.78 18.92
CA PRO A 130 9.83 5.36 20.25
C PRO A 130 8.49 5.13 20.94
N ASP A 131 8.48 4.73 22.20
CA ASP A 131 7.28 4.34 22.95
C ASP A 131 6.19 5.42 22.94
N GLN A 132 6.57 6.68 23.13
CA GLN A 132 5.65 7.82 23.15
C GLN A 132 4.98 8.02 21.78
N GLU A 133 5.77 7.99 20.70
CA GLU A 133 5.27 8.17 19.33
C GLU A 133 4.35 7.01 18.91
N ILE A 134 4.72 5.78 19.29
CA ILE A 134 3.90 4.61 19.00
C ILE A 134 2.60 4.63 19.82
N ALA A 135 2.65 5.06 21.10
CA ALA A 135 1.44 5.22 21.90
C ALA A 135 0.47 6.26 21.28
N GLN A 136 1.00 7.38 20.80
CA GLN A 136 0.21 8.40 20.10
C GLN A 136 -0.39 7.85 18.79
N LEU A 137 0.41 7.14 17.98
CA LEU A 137 -0.03 6.52 16.74
C LEU A 137 -1.15 5.48 16.99
N LYS A 138 -1.00 4.65 18.02
CA LYS A 138 -2.06 3.72 18.47
C LYS A 138 -3.34 4.47 18.85
N GLY A 139 -3.23 5.58 19.58
CA GLY A 139 -4.38 6.43 19.93
C GLY A 139 -5.12 6.97 18.71
N GLN A 140 -4.38 7.44 17.71
CA GLN A 140 -4.94 7.90 16.42
C GLN A 140 -5.63 6.76 15.67
N LEU A 141 -5.00 5.59 15.59
CA LEU A 141 -5.55 4.40 14.96
C LEU A 141 -6.83 3.93 15.64
N MET A 142 -6.84 3.87 16.97
CA MET A 142 -8.04 3.52 17.76
C MET A 142 -9.20 4.49 17.54
N THR A 143 -8.90 5.78 17.41
CA THR A 143 -9.91 6.80 17.10
C THR A 143 -10.47 6.58 15.69
N GLY A 144 -9.62 6.33 14.69
CA GLY A 144 -10.04 6.01 13.33
C GLY A 144 -10.90 4.73 13.26
N LEU A 145 -10.54 3.69 14.02
CA LEU A 145 -11.32 2.45 14.10
C LEU A 145 -12.72 2.70 14.67
N ARG A 146 -12.84 3.49 15.77
CA ARG A 146 -14.15 3.86 16.35
C ARG A 146 -15.00 4.67 15.37
N GLN A 147 -14.38 5.62 14.65
CA GLN A 147 -15.07 6.38 13.61
C GLN A 147 -15.57 5.48 12.49
N SER A 148 -14.73 4.55 12.02
CA SER A 148 -15.09 3.55 11.00
C SER A 148 -16.23 2.62 11.47
N ASP A 149 -16.29 2.28 12.76
CA ASP A 149 -17.37 1.47 13.32
C ASP A 149 -18.69 2.24 13.44
N ASN A 150 -18.65 3.56 13.38
CA ASN A 150 -19.81 4.45 13.33
C ASN A 150 -20.09 5.02 11.94
N ASP A 151 -19.40 4.57 10.89
CA ASP A 151 -19.63 4.94 9.50
C ASP A 151 -20.40 3.83 8.77
N THR A 152 -21.55 4.19 8.20
CA THR A 152 -22.48 3.23 7.58
C THR A 152 -21.85 2.51 6.38
N GLY A 153 -21.06 3.22 5.55
CA GLY A 153 -20.37 2.64 4.40
C GLY A 153 -19.25 1.68 4.81
N ALA A 154 -18.47 2.06 5.84
CA ALA A 154 -17.41 1.21 6.38
C ALA A 154 -17.97 -0.07 7.01
N VAL A 155 -19.09 0.05 7.77
CA VAL A 155 -19.79 -1.10 8.37
C VAL A 155 -20.37 -2.01 7.30
N ALA A 156 -21.03 -1.45 6.26
CA ALA A 156 -21.54 -2.22 5.14
C ALA A 156 -20.42 -2.96 4.41
N SER A 157 -19.28 -2.31 4.14
CA SER A 157 -18.10 -2.92 3.48
C SER A 157 -17.49 -4.04 4.30
N ARG A 158 -17.41 -3.88 5.63
CA ARG A 158 -16.93 -4.91 6.54
C ARG A 158 -17.88 -6.10 6.56
N THR A 159 -19.17 -5.85 6.78
CA THR A 159 -20.21 -6.87 6.81
C THR A 159 -20.26 -7.68 5.52
N PHE A 160 -20.17 -7.02 4.37
CA PHE A 160 -20.09 -7.69 3.08
C PHE A 160 -18.86 -8.62 2.98
N ARG A 161 -17.69 -8.16 3.41
CA ARG A 161 -16.47 -8.97 3.42
C ARG A 161 -16.59 -10.18 4.33
N GLU A 162 -17.21 -10.02 5.50
CA GLU A 162 -17.50 -11.11 6.44
C GLU A 162 -18.47 -12.16 5.88
N LEU A 163 -19.39 -11.77 5.01
CA LEU A 163 -20.28 -12.69 4.31
C LEU A 163 -19.56 -13.42 3.17
N CYS A 164 -18.63 -12.75 2.48
CA CYS A 164 -17.88 -13.32 1.36
C CYS A 164 -16.78 -14.30 1.79
N TYR A 165 -16.18 -14.07 2.97
CA TYR A 165 -15.01 -14.83 3.42
C TYR A 165 -15.26 -15.50 4.77
N PRO A 166 -15.02 -16.83 4.91
CA PRO A 166 -15.21 -17.55 6.16
C PRO A 166 -14.26 -17.07 7.26
N ALA A 167 -14.54 -17.46 8.49
CA ALA A 167 -13.64 -17.23 9.61
C ALA A 167 -12.25 -17.84 9.31
N GLY A 168 -11.18 -17.12 9.66
CA GLY A 168 -9.80 -17.53 9.38
C GLY A 168 -9.31 -17.22 7.97
N HIS A 169 -10.17 -16.81 7.04
CA HIS A 169 -9.71 -16.40 5.72
C HIS A 169 -9.01 -15.03 5.80
N PRO A 170 -7.78 -14.87 5.21
CA PRO A 170 -7.00 -13.62 5.34
C PRO A 170 -7.73 -12.37 4.84
N TYR A 171 -8.63 -12.51 3.86
CA TYR A 171 -9.38 -11.37 3.32
C TYR A 171 -10.55 -10.92 4.19
N ARG A 172 -10.92 -11.69 5.20
CA ARG A 172 -11.95 -11.31 6.16
C ARG A 172 -11.47 -10.22 7.11
N GLN A 173 -10.23 -10.30 7.57
CA GLN A 173 -9.67 -9.41 8.60
C GLN A 173 -9.47 -7.98 8.11
N ARG A 174 -9.48 -7.02 9.03
CA ARG A 174 -9.05 -5.65 8.78
C ARG A 174 -7.52 -5.61 8.75
N THR A 175 -6.94 -4.94 7.77
CA THR A 175 -5.48 -4.77 7.67
C THR A 175 -4.89 -3.89 8.76
N GLN A 176 -5.71 -3.04 9.35
CA GLN A 176 -5.32 -2.13 10.45
C GLN A 176 -5.56 -2.72 11.85
N GLY A 177 -5.99 -3.97 11.93
CA GLY A 177 -6.44 -4.56 13.18
C GLY A 177 -7.82 -4.05 13.63
N ASP A 178 -8.13 -4.24 14.89
CA ASP A 178 -9.40 -3.85 15.50
C ASP A 178 -9.21 -3.25 16.90
N LEU A 179 -10.33 -2.93 17.55
CA LEU A 179 -10.32 -2.31 18.88
C LEU A 179 -9.82 -3.24 20.00
N GLU A 180 -9.71 -4.55 19.73
CA GLU A 180 -9.24 -5.57 20.68
C GLU A 180 -7.74 -5.84 20.47
N THR A 181 -7.29 -5.97 19.22
CA THR A 181 -5.90 -6.35 18.91
C THR A 181 -4.93 -5.18 18.98
N VAL A 182 -5.28 -3.98 18.49
CA VAL A 182 -4.38 -2.82 18.47
C VAL A 182 -3.86 -2.43 19.87
N PRO A 183 -4.67 -2.45 20.95
CA PRO A 183 -4.16 -2.15 22.29
C PRO A 183 -3.08 -3.11 22.78
N SER A 184 -3.11 -4.38 22.39
CA SER A 184 -2.13 -5.40 22.80
C SER A 184 -0.80 -5.33 22.07
N LEU A 185 -0.72 -4.60 20.94
CA LEU A 185 0.53 -4.44 20.17
C LEU A 185 1.55 -3.64 21.00
N THR A 186 2.76 -4.17 21.10
CA THR A 186 3.88 -3.55 21.83
C THR A 186 4.96 -3.06 20.87
N VAL A 187 5.82 -2.16 21.33
CA VAL A 187 6.98 -1.69 20.54
C VAL A 187 7.90 -2.87 20.19
N GLU A 188 8.04 -3.84 21.09
CA GLU A 188 8.87 -5.02 20.79
C GLU A 188 8.26 -5.86 19.65
N HIS A 189 6.95 -6.03 19.58
CA HIS A 189 6.29 -6.67 18.43
C HIS A 189 6.63 -5.95 17.11
N LEU A 190 6.66 -4.61 17.11
CA LEU A 190 7.00 -3.84 15.91
C LEU A 190 8.48 -4.05 15.51
N ARG A 191 9.39 -4.01 16.48
CA ARG A 191 10.83 -4.24 16.25
C ARG A 191 11.10 -5.64 15.70
N GLU A 192 10.48 -6.65 16.31
CA GLU A 192 10.58 -8.04 15.85
C GLU A 192 10.00 -8.24 14.47
N PHE A 193 8.81 -7.66 14.20
CA PHE A 193 8.18 -7.74 12.89
C PHE A 193 9.05 -7.10 11.81
N HIS A 194 9.60 -5.91 12.08
CA HIS A 194 10.51 -5.25 11.15
C HIS A 194 11.76 -6.11 10.90
N ARG A 195 12.45 -6.54 11.93
CA ARG A 195 13.66 -7.36 11.84
C ARG A 195 13.44 -8.68 11.09
N ASN A 196 12.30 -9.32 11.30
CA ASN A 196 12.03 -10.66 10.79
C ASN A 196 11.40 -10.68 9.39
N HIS A 197 10.84 -9.56 8.90
CA HIS A 197 10.10 -9.54 7.65
C HIS A 197 10.58 -8.53 6.63
N PHE A 198 11.28 -7.45 7.03
CA PHE A 198 11.74 -6.46 6.06
C PHE A 198 13.05 -6.89 5.40
N GLY A 199 12.99 -7.14 4.11
CA GLY A 199 14.12 -7.54 3.27
C GLY A 199 13.88 -7.20 1.80
N PRO A 200 14.92 -7.19 0.96
CA PRO A 200 14.84 -6.77 -0.44
C PRO A 200 14.13 -7.77 -1.35
N SER A 201 14.04 -9.04 -0.92
CA SER A 201 13.52 -10.14 -1.75
C SER A 201 12.08 -9.90 -2.19
N GLY A 202 11.83 -9.97 -3.51
CA GLY A 202 10.51 -9.71 -4.10
C GLY A 202 10.11 -8.25 -4.13
N GLY A 203 10.98 -7.34 -3.66
CA GLY A 203 10.78 -5.90 -3.70
C GLY A 203 10.93 -5.31 -5.09
N TYR A 204 10.25 -4.18 -5.33
CA TYR A 204 10.45 -3.38 -6.54
C TYR A 204 10.27 -1.89 -6.25
N ILE A 205 11.01 -1.06 -6.98
CA ILE A 205 10.89 0.39 -6.96
C ILE A 205 10.17 0.83 -8.23
N VAL A 206 9.26 1.79 -8.08
CA VAL A 206 8.70 2.55 -9.19
C VAL A 206 9.08 4.01 -8.97
N VAL A 207 9.69 4.64 -9.96
CA VAL A 207 10.07 6.04 -9.92
C VAL A 207 9.55 6.77 -11.16
N GLY A 208 9.02 7.97 -10.96
CA GLY A 208 8.55 8.83 -12.03
C GLY A 208 8.88 10.28 -11.74
N GLY A 209 9.24 11.04 -12.77
CA GLY A 209 9.55 12.46 -12.64
C GLY A 209 10.75 12.92 -13.42
N ASP A 210 11.38 13.98 -12.94
CA ASP A 210 12.51 14.65 -13.58
C ASP A 210 13.84 14.04 -13.13
N PHE A 211 14.38 13.13 -13.91
CA PHE A 211 15.65 12.45 -13.64
C PHE A 211 16.22 11.82 -14.92
N ASP A 212 17.52 11.53 -14.91
CA ASP A 212 18.15 10.59 -15.82
C ASP A 212 18.08 9.18 -15.21
N PHE A 213 17.56 8.19 -15.97
CA PHE A 213 17.30 6.86 -15.43
C PHE A 213 18.57 6.14 -14.98
N ALA A 214 19.68 6.27 -15.69
CA ALA A 214 20.93 5.60 -15.32
C ALA A 214 21.48 6.18 -14.00
N SER A 215 21.44 7.51 -13.88
CA SER A 215 21.88 8.23 -12.67
C SER A 215 21.05 7.86 -11.45
N ILE A 216 19.72 7.84 -11.56
CA ILE A 216 18.85 7.53 -10.41
C ILE A 216 18.97 6.07 -9.97
N VAL A 217 19.15 5.13 -10.91
CA VAL A 217 19.43 3.71 -10.60
C VAL A 217 20.74 3.57 -9.86
N HIS A 218 21.78 4.29 -10.27
CA HIS A 218 23.07 4.30 -9.56
C HIS A 218 22.93 4.79 -8.14
N GLN A 219 22.22 5.90 -7.91
CA GLN A 219 21.97 6.43 -6.57
C GLN A 219 21.15 5.45 -5.70
N PHE A 220 20.13 4.79 -6.25
CA PHE A 220 19.43 3.72 -5.53
C PHE A 220 20.36 2.57 -5.18
N ASP A 221 21.23 2.15 -6.09
CA ASP A 221 22.14 1.02 -5.85
C ASP A 221 23.18 1.37 -4.78
N GLU A 222 23.75 2.58 -4.81
CA GLU A 222 24.67 3.06 -3.77
C GLU A 222 24.04 3.06 -2.37
N VAL A 223 22.78 3.50 -2.24
CA VAL A 223 22.13 3.71 -0.95
C VAL A 223 21.45 2.44 -0.43
N ILE A 224 20.75 1.70 -1.28
CA ILE A 224 19.96 0.53 -0.86
C ILE A 224 20.40 -0.78 -1.52
N GLY A 225 21.28 -0.78 -2.50
CA GLY A 225 21.73 -1.99 -3.20
C GLY A 225 22.50 -2.98 -2.31
N HIS A 226 23.10 -2.52 -1.23
CA HIS A 226 23.76 -3.35 -0.23
C HIS A 226 22.82 -3.96 0.82
N TRP A 227 21.54 -3.56 0.83
CA TRP A 227 20.55 -4.05 1.79
C TRP A 227 20.36 -5.56 1.65
N SER A 228 20.48 -6.25 2.76
CA SER A 228 20.21 -7.68 2.92
C SER A 228 19.17 -7.88 4.02
N GLY A 229 18.44 -8.96 3.97
CA GLY A 229 17.41 -9.22 4.97
C GLY A 229 16.63 -10.51 4.68
N PRO A 230 15.62 -10.80 5.48
CA PRO A 230 14.84 -12.02 5.34
C PRO A 230 14.06 -12.06 4.02
N THR A 231 13.86 -13.27 3.54
CA THR A 231 12.93 -13.52 2.42
C THR A 231 11.56 -13.85 2.98
N VAL A 232 10.57 -13.04 2.62
CA VAL A 232 9.17 -13.29 3.02
C VAL A 232 8.55 -14.34 2.10
N THR A 233 8.03 -15.40 2.71
CA THR A 233 7.22 -16.40 2.02
C THR A 233 5.79 -16.31 2.53
N HIS A 234 4.86 -16.06 1.61
CA HIS A 234 3.44 -16.07 1.94
C HIS A 234 2.86 -17.48 1.79
N SER A 235 2.04 -17.88 2.75
CA SER A 235 1.18 -19.03 2.57
C SER A 235 0.21 -18.79 1.40
N ALA A 236 -0.13 -19.86 0.69
CA ALA A 236 -1.12 -19.75 -0.37
C ALA A 236 -2.45 -19.25 0.21
N ILE A 237 -3.00 -18.19 -0.40
CA ILE A 237 -4.30 -17.66 0.00
C ILE A 237 -5.36 -18.65 -0.47
N PRO A 238 -6.22 -19.16 0.43
CA PRO A 238 -7.30 -20.05 0.05
C PRO A 238 -8.21 -19.42 -1.02
N ASP A 239 -8.80 -20.24 -1.85
CA ASP A 239 -9.82 -19.74 -2.78
C ASP A 239 -11.05 -19.28 -2.00
N ALA A 240 -11.59 -18.14 -2.42
CA ALA A 240 -12.83 -17.65 -1.83
C ALA A 240 -13.98 -18.60 -2.19
N PRO A 241 -14.75 -19.09 -1.21
CA PRO A 241 -15.92 -19.89 -1.51
C PRO A 241 -16.94 -19.07 -2.31
N GLN A 242 -17.79 -19.75 -3.07
CA GLN A 242 -18.99 -19.14 -3.62
C GLN A 242 -20.06 -19.18 -2.52
N PRO A 243 -20.34 -18.09 -1.82
CA PRO A 243 -21.34 -18.12 -0.76
C PRO A 243 -22.73 -18.27 -1.37
N ASP A 244 -23.59 -18.98 -0.66
CA ASP A 244 -25.03 -18.95 -0.93
C ASP A 244 -25.56 -17.53 -0.80
N HIS A 245 -26.77 -17.29 -1.33
CA HIS A 245 -27.43 -16.01 -1.17
C HIS A 245 -27.61 -15.69 0.32
N GLN A 246 -26.97 -14.60 0.77
CA GLN A 246 -27.03 -14.11 2.16
C GLN A 246 -27.44 -12.64 2.16
N ARG A 247 -28.17 -12.25 3.19
CA ARG A 247 -28.49 -10.87 3.52
C ARG A 247 -28.21 -10.62 4.98
N ARG A 248 -27.56 -9.50 5.29
CA ARG A 248 -27.37 -9.04 6.65
C ARG A 248 -27.68 -7.57 6.75
N ASP A 249 -28.61 -7.23 7.63
CA ASP A 249 -28.95 -5.85 7.97
C ASP A 249 -28.25 -5.49 9.29
N VAL A 250 -27.57 -4.35 9.32
CA VAL A 250 -26.88 -3.83 10.51
C VAL A 250 -27.46 -2.46 10.82
N PHE A 251 -28.05 -2.32 12.00
CA PHE A 251 -28.62 -1.06 12.44
C PHE A 251 -27.57 -0.23 13.20
N LEU A 252 -27.38 1.02 12.77
CA LEU A 252 -26.56 2.01 13.47
C LEU A 252 -27.45 3.11 14.02
N SER A 253 -27.47 3.26 15.34
CA SER A 253 -28.29 4.25 16.01
C SER A 253 -27.93 5.68 15.58
N GLY A 254 -28.93 6.55 15.43
CA GLY A 254 -28.75 7.95 15.08
C GLY A 254 -28.38 8.22 13.62
N LYS A 255 -28.40 7.22 12.73
CA LYS A 255 -28.17 7.41 11.29
C LYS A 255 -29.49 7.51 10.55
N THR A 256 -29.53 8.46 9.61
CA THR A 256 -30.69 8.69 8.71
C THR A 256 -30.46 8.19 7.29
N GLN A 257 -29.22 7.76 6.98
CA GLN A 257 -28.81 7.22 5.70
C GLN A 257 -28.51 5.72 5.84
N SER A 258 -28.80 4.98 4.77
CA SER A 258 -28.42 3.55 4.64
C SER A 258 -27.45 3.37 3.50
N ASP A 259 -26.40 2.59 3.72
CA ASP A 259 -25.48 2.14 2.70
C ASP A 259 -25.74 0.66 2.39
N LEU A 260 -25.87 0.36 1.11
CA LEU A 260 -26.16 -0.99 0.62
C LEU A 260 -25.00 -1.48 -0.25
N ILE A 261 -24.46 -2.66 0.07
CA ILE A 261 -23.47 -3.34 -0.76
C ILE A 261 -24.05 -4.66 -1.26
N ILE A 262 -24.05 -4.81 -2.59
CA ILE A 262 -24.46 -6.03 -3.26
C ILE A 262 -23.27 -6.55 -4.08
N GLY A 263 -22.95 -7.82 -3.95
CA GLY A 263 -21.85 -8.39 -4.69
C GLY A 263 -21.63 -9.87 -4.40
N ARG A 264 -20.56 -10.40 -4.95
CA ARG A 264 -20.12 -11.80 -4.75
C ARG A 264 -18.62 -11.92 -5.00
N THR A 265 -18.03 -12.99 -4.51
CA THR A 265 -16.68 -13.40 -4.92
C THR A 265 -16.69 -13.76 -6.41
N CYS A 266 -15.61 -13.44 -7.11
CA CYS A 266 -15.52 -13.63 -8.55
C CYS A 266 -14.11 -14.05 -8.96
N ILE A 267 -13.73 -13.80 -10.21
CA ILE A 267 -12.43 -14.17 -10.78
C ILE A 267 -11.26 -13.48 -10.09
N LYS A 268 -10.10 -14.14 -10.06
CA LYS A 268 -8.84 -13.58 -9.56
C LYS A 268 -8.34 -12.45 -10.47
N ARG A 269 -7.53 -11.55 -9.92
CA ARG A 269 -6.91 -10.44 -10.68
C ARG A 269 -6.05 -10.93 -11.87
N SER A 270 -5.49 -12.12 -11.78
CA SER A 270 -4.72 -12.76 -12.86
C SER A 270 -5.55 -13.35 -13.99
N HIS A 271 -6.89 -13.39 -13.85
CA HIS A 271 -7.76 -13.92 -14.89
C HIS A 271 -7.77 -13.02 -16.14
N PRO A 272 -7.75 -13.56 -17.37
CA PRO A 272 -7.76 -12.77 -18.60
C PRO A 272 -8.90 -11.73 -18.68
N ASP A 273 -10.10 -12.10 -18.20
CA ASP A 273 -11.28 -11.23 -18.24
C ASP A 273 -11.39 -10.24 -17.06
N PHE A 274 -10.37 -10.13 -16.21
CA PHE A 274 -10.42 -9.27 -15.03
C PHE A 274 -10.77 -7.82 -15.39
N TYR A 275 -10.11 -7.25 -16.41
CA TYR A 275 -10.36 -5.86 -16.80
C TYR A 275 -11.73 -5.67 -17.45
N ALA A 276 -12.20 -6.64 -18.24
CA ALA A 276 -13.54 -6.62 -18.82
C ALA A 276 -14.61 -6.64 -17.73
N LEU A 277 -14.45 -7.53 -16.74
CA LEU A 277 -15.36 -7.57 -15.59
C LEU A 277 -15.32 -6.31 -14.75
N ARG A 278 -14.14 -5.71 -14.56
CA ARG A 278 -14.00 -4.44 -13.84
C ARG A 278 -14.76 -3.31 -14.53
N ILE A 279 -14.69 -3.22 -15.87
CA ILE A 279 -15.44 -2.24 -16.66
C ILE A 279 -16.95 -2.51 -16.54
N ALA A 280 -17.37 -3.77 -16.67
CA ALA A 280 -18.78 -4.14 -16.51
C ALA A 280 -19.31 -3.75 -15.11
N ASN A 281 -18.53 -3.96 -14.05
CA ASN A 281 -18.90 -3.56 -12.69
C ASN A 281 -19.03 -2.02 -12.56
N MET A 282 -18.17 -1.24 -13.22
CA MET A 282 -18.29 0.22 -13.25
C MET A 282 -19.57 0.71 -13.96
N ILE A 283 -20.01 -0.01 -15.00
CA ILE A 283 -21.25 0.29 -15.74
C ILE A 283 -22.48 0.00 -14.88
N LEU A 284 -22.43 -1.05 -14.06
CA LEU A 284 -23.53 -1.45 -13.17
C LEU A 284 -23.77 -0.49 -12.00
N GLY A 285 -22.86 0.40 -11.72
CA GLY A 285 -23.01 1.41 -10.68
C GLY A 285 -22.12 1.15 -9.49
N ARG A 286 -20.91 1.59 -9.61
CA ARG A 286 -19.99 1.70 -8.49
C ARG A 286 -20.24 3.00 -7.71
#